data_ca5352f11fc498e9e7bc7d54621ea8d0
#
_entry.id   ca5352f11fc498e9e7bc7d54621ea8d0
#
_cell.length_a   1.000
_cell.length_b   1.000
_cell.length_c   1.000
_cell.angle_alpha   90.00
_cell.angle_beta   90.00
_cell.angle_gamma   90.00
#
_symmetry.space_group_name_H-M   'P 1'
#
loop_
_entity.id
_entity.type
_entity.pdbx_description
1 polymer ?
#
loop_
_entity_poly.entity_id
_entity_poly.type
_entity_poly.pdbx_seq_one_letter_code
_entity_poly.pdbx_strand_id
1 'polypeptide(L)'
;MTSICHFQTAASVLAHRLPRSAKPPSRILPQGGIKMHVGEIMTADCANGIGMRVTVFVSGCRNHCPGCFQPETWDFEYGKLYTLEMENEIIKELSHPYYDGLTLLGGDPMEESNQEGLLPLLQRIRRELPEKNIWAYTGYLYDKDLVPGGRKHVDCPRSAE
;
A
#
# COMPACT_ATOMS: atom_id res chain seq x y z
N MET A 1 22.20 -1.06 -1.34
CA MET A 1 21.63 -2.38 -1.69
C MET A 1 20.17 -2.33 -1.32
N THR A 2 19.30 -2.16 -2.32
CA THR A 2 17.85 -2.01 -2.14
C THR A 2 17.27 -3.41 -1.91
N SER A 3 16.78 -3.68 -0.70
CA SER A 3 16.09 -4.95 -0.40
C SER A 3 14.74 -4.97 -1.11
N ILE A 4 14.62 -5.82 -2.11
CA ILE A 4 13.34 -6.12 -2.76
C ILE A 4 12.64 -7.15 -1.88
N CYS A 5 11.69 -6.71 -1.05
CA CYS A 5 10.85 -7.64 -0.30
C CYS A 5 9.73 -8.16 -1.20
N HIS A 6 9.87 -9.41 -1.64
CA HIS A 6 8.81 -10.15 -2.33
C HIS A 6 7.73 -10.51 -1.30
N PHE A 7 6.63 -9.79 -1.29
CA PHE A 7 5.47 -10.07 -0.44
C PHE A 7 4.62 -11.23 -1.02
N GLN A 8 5.26 -12.38 -1.26
CA GLN A 8 4.57 -13.54 -1.85
C GLN A 8 4.09 -14.56 -0.81
N THR A 9 4.51 -14.45 0.45
CA THR A 9 4.29 -15.52 1.43
C THR A 9 3.28 -15.25 2.53
N ALA A 10 2.86 -14.01 2.75
CA ALA A 10 1.87 -13.73 3.80
C ALA A 10 0.39 -13.87 3.34
N ALA A 11 0.14 -13.92 2.03
CA ALA A 11 -1.22 -14.04 1.49
C ALA A 11 -1.77 -15.48 1.40
N SER A 12 -0.92 -16.50 1.49
CA SER A 12 -1.35 -17.90 1.35
C SER A 12 -1.86 -18.56 2.64
N VAL A 13 -1.67 -17.94 3.80
CA VAL A 13 -2.07 -18.54 5.09
C VAL A 13 -3.45 -18.10 5.55
N LEU A 14 -4.05 -17.04 4.97
CA LEU A 14 -5.38 -16.54 5.39
C LEU A 14 -6.50 -16.79 4.36
N ALA A 15 -6.32 -17.69 3.40
CA ALA A 15 -7.36 -18.04 2.42
C ALA A 15 -8.37 -19.09 2.92
N HIS A 16 -8.52 -19.32 4.22
CA HIS A 16 -9.54 -20.19 4.77
C HIS A 16 -10.77 -19.43 5.22
N ARG A 17 -11.78 -19.45 4.33
CA ARG A 17 -13.23 -19.32 4.60
C ARG A 17 -13.70 -18.05 5.32
N LEU A 18 -13.97 -17.02 4.53
CA LEU A 18 -14.98 -16.02 4.92
C LEU A 18 -16.31 -16.34 4.21
N PRO A 19 -17.45 -16.27 4.91
CA PRO A 19 -18.77 -16.49 4.31
C PRO A 19 -19.11 -15.35 3.31
N ARG A 20 -19.67 -15.74 2.15
CA ARG A 20 -19.99 -14.85 1.00
C ARG A 20 -21.19 -13.90 1.20
N SER A 21 -21.62 -13.62 2.41
CA SER A 21 -22.80 -12.77 2.64
C SER A 21 -22.66 -11.89 3.88
N ALA A 22 -21.81 -10.88 3.81
CA ALA A 22 -21.88 -9.76 4.75
C ALA A 22 -21.96 -8.47 3.95
N LYS A 23 -23.11 -7.76 4.09
CA LYS A 23 -23.30 -6.39 3.60
C LYS A 23 -22.17 -5.53 4.17
N PRO A 24 -21.45 -4.73 3.34
CA PRO A 24 -20.34 -3.94 3.85
C PRO A 24 -20.85 -2.98 4.92
N PRO A 25 -20.19 -2.86 6.07
CA PRO A 25 -20.52 -1.81 7.01
C PRO A 25 -20.31 -0.46 6.31
N SER A 26 -21.29 0.42 6.42
CA SER A 26 -21.19 1.82 6.01
C SER A 26 -20.05 2.47 6.83
N ARG A 27 -18.85 2.49 6.28
CA ARG A 27 -17.67 2.98 6.98
C ARG A 27 -17.69 4.51 6.92
N ILE A 28 -18.13 5.11 8.02
CA ILE A 28 -17.79 6.47 8.36
C ILE A 28 -16.27 6.45 8.59
N LEU A 29 -15.50 7.10 7.71
CA LEU A 29 -14.09 7.38 7.95
C LEU A 29 -14.00 8.13 9.28
N PRO A 30 -13.09 7.78 10.21
CA PRO A 30 -12.92 8.54 11.42
C PRO A 30 -12.61 9.99 11.03
N GLN A 31 -13.35 10.93 11.57
CA GLN A 31 -13.18 12.37 11.40
C GLN A 31 -11.94 12.85 12.18
N GLY A 32 -10.79 12.53 11.66
CA GLY A 32 -9.46 12.77 12.15
C GLY A 32 -8.51 12.12 11.17
N GLY A 33 -8.69 12.43 9.87
CA GLY A 33 -8.11 11.68 8.76
C GLY A 33 -6.60 11.64 8.83
N ILE A 34 -6.05 10.43 8.78
CA ILE A 34 -4.67 10.15 8.48
C ILE A 34 -4.33 10.90 7.20
N LYS A 35 -3.43 11.89 7.32
CA LYS A 35 -3.02 12.71 6.19
C LYS A 35 -1.83 12.04 5.50
N MET A 36 -2.10 11.08 4.64
CA MET A 36 -1.09 10.55 3.73
C MET A 36 -1.08 11.41 2.46
N HIS A 37 0.11 11.70 1.94
CA HIS A 37 0.29 12.35 0.65
C HIS A 37 0.87 11.37 -0.36
N VAL A 38 0.60 11.66 -1.62
CA VAL A 38 1.04 10.88 -2.78
C VAL A 38 1.70 11.83 -3.77
N GLY A 39 2.95 11.53 -4.12
CA GLY A 39 3.69 12.29 -5.13
C GLY A 39 3.09 12.07 -6.52
N GLU A 40 2.82 10.80 -6.87
CA GLU A 40 2.30 10.42 -8.17
C GLU A 40 1.54 9.09 -8.10
N ILE A 41 0.58 8.93 -9.02
CA ILE A 41 -0.05 7.64 -9.34
C ILE A 41 0.19 7.38 -10.82
N MET A 42 0.98 6.35 -11.13
CA MET A 42 1.34 5.97 -12.49
C MET A 42 0.52 4.76 -12.91
N THR A 43 -0.20 4.90 -14.03
CA THR A 43 -0.90 3.79 -14.69
C THR A 43 -0.02 3.20 -15.79
N ALA A 44 -0.27 1.95 -16.16
CA ALA A 44 0.48 1.26 -17.21
C ALA A 44 2.01 1.22 -16.99
N ASP A 45 2.41 1.05 -15.73
CA ASP A 45 3.83 0.95 -15.35
C ASP A 45 4.32 -0.49 -15.51
N CYS A 46 5.41 -0.66 -16.25
CA CYS A 46 6.11 -1.94 -16.42
C CYS A 46 7.56 -1.90 -15.90
N ALA A 47 7.98 -0.80 -15.27
CA ALA A 47 9.34 -0.63 -14.75
C ALA A 47 9.44 -1.04 -13.26
N ASN A 48 8.37 -0.89 -12.51
CA ASN A 48 8.35 -1.10 -11.06
C ASN A 48 7.70 -2.42 -10.63
N GLY A 49 8.10 -3.50 -11.28
CA GLY A 49 7.66 -4.87 -10.98
C GLY A 49 7.39 -5.69 -12.23
N ILE A 50 7.02 -6.95 -12.03
CA ILE A 50 6.70 -7.85 -13.14
C ILE A 50 5.28 -7.58 -13.63
N GLY A 51 5.13 -7.50 -14.96
CA GLY A 51 3.85 -7.27 -15.64
C GLY A 51 3.43 -5.81 -15.67
N MET A 52 2.20 -5.55 -16.10
CA MET A 52 1.60 -4.22 -16.15
C MET A 52 1.04 -3.86 -14.77
N ARG A 53 1.37 -2.70 -14.24
CA ARG A 53 1.04 -2.34 -12.87
C ARG A 53 0.44 -0.94 -12.75
N VAL A 54 -0.37 -0.74 -11.74
CA VAL A 54 -0.63 0.60 -11.20
C VAL A 54 0.37 0.84 -10.08
N THR A 55 1.07 1.95 -10.15
CA THR A 55 2.13 2.28 -9.19
C THR A 55 1.76 3.55 -8.42
N VAL A 56 1.80 3.47 -7.10
CA VAL A 56 1.52 4.60 -6.20
C VAL A 56 2.82 5.01 -5.52
N PHE A 57 3.24 6.25 -5.77
CA PHE A 57 4.41 6.88 -5.15
C PHE A 57 3.96 7.65 -3.92
N VAL A 58 4.07 7.04 -2.75
CA VAL A 58 3.73 7.69 -1.48
C VAL A 58 4.78 8.72 -1.09
N SER A 59 4.40 9.68 -0.25
CA SER A 59 5.30 10.68 0.32
C SER A 59 5.55 10.40 1.79
N GLY A 60 6.72 10.82 2.27
CA GLY A 60 7.20 10.57 3.62
C GLY A 60 8.18 9.39 3.69
N CYS A 61 9.41 9.68 4.09
CA CYS A 61 10.45 8.68 4.33
C CYS A 61 11.46 9.20 5.33
N ARG A 62 11.70 8.48 6.42
CA ARG A 62 12.69 8.82 7.43
C ARG A 62 14.06 8.16 7.23
N ASN A 63 14.20 7.34 6.19
CA ASN A 63 15.46 6.62 5.93
C ASN A 63 16.57 7.53 5.43
N HIS A 64 16.25 8.62 4.70
CA HIS A 64 17.21 9.60 4.16
C HIS A 64 18.44 8.95 3.52
N CYS A 65 18.23 7.94 2.67
CA CYS A 65 19.31 7.14 2.09
C CYS A 65 20.31 8.02 1.30
N PRO A 66 21.62 7.88 1.51
CA PRO A 66 22.61 8.55 0.67
C PRO A 66 22.42 8.14 -0.80
N GLY A 67 22.32 9.14 -1.69
CA GLY A 67 22.10 8.91 -3.12
C GLY A 67 20.65 8.55 -3.49
N CYS A 68 19.68 8.84 -2.63
CA CYS A 68 18.26 8.77 -3.00
C CYS A 68 18.02 9.65 -4.24
N PHE A 69 17.39 9.08 -5.27
CA PHE A 69 17.12 9.82 -6.51
C PHE A 69 15.82 10.62 -6.48
N GLN A 70 15.03 10.51 -5.41
CA GLN A 70 13.82 11.31 -5.16
C GLN A 70 13.79 11.86 -3.71
N PRO A 71 14.75 12.71 -3.31
CA PRO A 71 14.83 13.22 -1.94
C PRO A 71 13.65 14.10 -1.55
N GLU A 72 12.93 14.69 -2.49
CA GLU A 72 11.70 15.44 -2.26
C GLU A 72 10.59 14.58 -1.63
N THR A 73 10.58 13.28 -1.89
CA THR A 73 9.61 12.37 -1.28
C THR A 73 9.89 12.05 0.20
N TRP A 74 10.98 12.56 0.78
CA TRP A 74 11.20 12.46 2.22
C TRP A 74 10.20 13.29 3.02
N ASP A 75 9.75 14.41 2.44
CA ASP A 75 8.72 15.24 3.02
C ASP A 75 7.37 14.50 3.00
N PHE A 76 6.72 14.41 4.15
CA PHE A 76 5.41 13.76 4.32
C PHE A 76 4.25 14.55 3.69
N GLU A 77 4.46 15.82 3.37
CA GLU A 77 3.46 16.68 2.72
C GLU A 77 3.74 16.89 1.22
N TYR A 78 4.76 16.22 0.66
CA TYR A 78 5.07 16.31 -0.76
C TYR A 78 3.93 15.75 -1.62
N GLY A 79 3.60 16.43 -2.71
CA GLY A 79 2.58 16.01 -3.67
C GLY A 79 1.16 16.38 -3.25
N LYS A 80 0.23 15.45 -3.37
CA LYS A 80 -1.21 15.68 -3.13
C LYS A 80 -1.70 14.85 -1.96
N LEU A 81 -2.63 15.42 -1.19
CA LEU A 81 -3.33 14.66 -0.16
C LEU A 81 -4.07 13.47 -0.81
N TYR A 82 -3.84 12.28 -0.26
CA TYR A 82 -4.53 11.07 -0.72
C TYR A 82 -6.01 11.11 -0.38
N THR A 83 -6.86 10.88 -1.35
CA THR A 83 -8.31 11.00 -1.21
C THR A 83 -9.02 9.71 -1.62
N LEU A 84 -10.28 9.60 -1.22
CA LEU A 84 -11.14 8.48 -1.62
C LEU A 84 -11.37 8.45 -3.15
N GLU A 85 -11.36 9.60 -3.81
CA GLU A 85 -11.46 9.69 -5.27
C GLU A 85 -10.26 9.02 -5.93
N MET A 86 -9.04 9.31 -5.44
CA MET A 86 -7.81 8.65 -5.92
C MET A 86 -7.86 7.14 -5.68
N GLU A 87 -8.36 6.70 -4.51
CA GLU A 87 -8.55 5.27 -4.23
C GLU A 87 -9.50 4.62 -5.24
N ASN A 88 -10.62 5.28 -5.55
CA ASN A 88 -11.59 4.79 -6.53
C ASN A 88 -10.98 4.71 -7.94
N GLU A 89 -10.14 5.66 -8.33
CA GLU A 89 -9.41 5.63 -9.60
C GLU A 89 -8.44 4.46 -9.65
N ILE A 90 -7.67 4.22 -8.59
CA ILE A 90 -6.75 3.08 -8.49
C ILE A 90 -7.50 1.75 -8.65
N ILE A 91 -8.62 1.57 -7.93
CA ILE A 91 -9.43 0.35 -8.01
C ILE A 91 -10.01 0.17 -9.41
N LYS A 92 -10.52 1.25 -10.02
CA LYS A 92 -11.04 1.24 -11.38
C LYS A 92 -9.98 0.80 -12.39
N GLU A 93 -8.78 1.38 -12.33
CA GLU A 93 -7.69 1.01 -13.21
C GLU A 93 -7.27 -0.45 -12.98
N LEU A 94 -7.03 -0.86 -11.75
CA LEU A 94 -6.66 -2.23 -11.42
C LEU A 94 -7.69 -3.29 -11.84
N SER A 95 -8.97 -2.90 -12.02
CA SER A 95 -10.03 -3.82 -12.47
C SER A 95 -9.86 -4.29 -13.92
N HIS A 96 -9.07 -3.58 -14.72
CA HIS A 96 -8.77 -4.01 -16.08
C HIS A 96 -7.92 -5.30 -16.09
N PRO A 97 -8.24 -6.26 -16.97
CA PRO A 97 -7.61 -7.59 -16.96
C PRO A 97 -6.12 -7.58 -17.30
N TYR A 98 -5.64 -6.53 -17.96
CA TYR A 98 -4.24 -6.41 -18.36
C TYR A 98 -3.31 -5.94 -17.24
N TYR A 99 -3.82 -5.47 -16.09
CA TYR A 99 -2.99 -5.20 -14.93
C TYR A 99 -2.74 -6.46 -14.11
N ASP A 100 -1.49 -6.70 -13.75
CA ASP A 100 -1.08 -7.80 -12.86
C ASP A 100 -1.25 -7.43 -11.39
N GLY A 101 -1.15 -6.14 -11.05
CA GLY A 101 -1.31 -5.72 -9.67
C GLY A 101 -0.90 -4.29 -9.37
N LEU A 102 -0.82 -4.02 -8.07
CA LEU A 102 -0.40 -2.75 -7.48
C LEU A 102 1.07 -2.77 -7.09
N THR A 103 1.77 -1.66 -7.31
CA THR A 103 3.09 -1.41 -6.71
C THR A 103 3.04 -0.16 -5.81
N LEU A 104 3.64 -0.27 -4.64
CA LEU A 104 3.78 0.81 -3.68
C LEU A 104 5.26 1.16 -3.54
N LEU A 105 5.60 2.41 -3.77
CA LEU A 105 6.96 2.94 -3.61
C LEU A 105 6.92 4.47 -3.47
N GLY A 106 8.05 5.16 -3.67
CA GLY A 106 8.16 6.61 -3.57
C GLY A 106 8.98 7.00 -2.36
N GLY A 107 8.39 7.60 -1.34
CA GLY A 107 8.96 7.72 -0.01
C GLY A 107 9.15 6.32 0.58
N ASP A 108 8.50 6.00 1.68
CA ASP A 108 8.48 4.61 2.15
C ASP A 108 7.06 4.19 2.51
N PRO A 109 6.45 3.20 1.82
CA PRO A 109 5.11 2.71 2.12
C PRO A 109 4.96 2.13 3.53
N MET A 110 6.08 1.73 4.17
CA MET A 110 6.09 1.14 5.51
C MET A 110 6.34 2.17 6.61
N GLU A 111 6.34 3.47 6.32
CA GLU A 111 6.18 4.48 7.36
C GLU A 111 4.79 4.34 8.01
N GLU A 112 4.69 4.53 9.33
CA GLU A 112 3.46 4.27 10.09
C GLU A 112 2.24 4.99 9.50
N SER A 113 2.38 6.30 9.22
CA SER A 113 1.30 7.08 8.59
C SER A 113 0.90 6.59 7.21
N ASN A 114 1.88 6.09 6.42
CA ASN A 114 1.62 5.55 5.09
C ASN A 114 0.95 4.17 5.18
N GLN A 115 1.37 3.30 6.12
CA GLN A 115 0.68 2.04 6.38
C GLN A 115 -0.78 2.27 6.74
N GLU A 116 -1.06 3.19 7.67
CA GLU A 116 -2.41 3.53 8.09
C GLU A 116 -3.26 4.08 6.93
N GLY A 117 -2.67 4.95 6.09
CA GLY A 117 -3.34 5.53 4.93
C GLY A 117 -3.61 4.54 3.82
N LEU A 118 -2.69 3.60 3.59
CA LEU A 118 -2.79 2.58 2.54
C LEU A 118 -3.68 1.38 2.92
N LEU A 119 -3.84 1.10 4.22
CA LEU A 119 -4.55 -0.07 4.71
C LEU A 119 -5.97 -0.22 4.12
N PRO A 120 -6.81 0.83 4.02
CA PRO A 120 -8.13 0.74 3.41
C PRO A 120 -8.07 0.28 1.94
N LEU A 121 -7.16 0.86 1.14
CA LEU A 121 -6.94 0.48 -0.26
C LEU A 121 -6.55 -1.00 -0.37
N LEU A 122 -5.59 -1.45 0.44
CA LEU A 122 -5.11 -2.82 0.41
C LEU A 122 -6.20 -3.84 0.79
N GLN A 123 -6.99 -3.52 1.82
CA GLN A 123 -8.14 -4.33 2.22
C GLN A 123 -9.20 -4.40 1.10
N ARG A 124 -9.41 -3.27 0.42
CA ARG A 124 -10.37 -3.18 -0.68
C ARG A 124 -9.90 -4.01 -1.89
N ILE A 125 -8.62 -3.92 -2.27
CA ILE A 125 -8.04 -4.73 -3.34
C ILE A 125 -8.20 -6.22 -3.02
N ARG A 126 -7.87 -6.66 -1.81
CA ARG A 126 -8.01 -8.06 -1.40
C ARG A 126 -9.44 -8.57 -1.46
N ARG A 127 -10.42 -7.70 -1.21
CA ARG A 127 -11.85 -8.04 -1.27
C ARG A 127 -12.40 -8.03 -2.69
N GLU A 128 -12.09 -7.01 -3.47
CA GLU A 128 -12.71 -6.73 -4.78
C GLU A 128 -11.93 -7.34 -5.95
N LEU A 129 -10.61 -7.44 -5.82
CA LEU A 129 -9.67 -7.86 -6.86
C LEU A 129 -8.65 -8.87 -6.30
N PRO A 130 -9.10 -10.02 -5.77
CA PRO A 130 -8.24 -10.97 -5.03
C PRO A 130 -7.12 -11.59 -5.90
N GLU A 131 -7.29 -11.58 -7.22
CA GLU A 131 -6.31 -12.07 -8.19
C GLU A 131 -5.12 -11.12 -8.39
N LYS A 132 -5.27 -9.82 -8.04
CA LYS A 132 -4.21 -8.83 -8.22
C LYS A 132 -3.15 -8.98 -7.15
N ASN A 133 -1.89 -9.06 -7.57
CA ASN A 133 -0.78 -9.08 -6.63
C ASN A 133 -0.41 -7.66 -6.16
N ILE A 134 0.25 -7.57 -5.00
CA ILE A 134 0.67 -6.30 -4.42
C ILE A 134 2.16 -6.39 -4.12
N TRP A 135 2.92 -5.43 -4.63
CA TRP A 135 4.34 -5.27 -4.37
C TRP A 135 4.56 -3.98 -3.57
N ALA A 136 5.53 -4.00 -2.66
CA ALA A 136 5.96 -2.82 -1.93
C ALA A 136 7.49 -2.78 -1.87
N TYR A 137 8.04 -1.62 -2.18
CA TYR A 137 9.46 -1.34 -2.02
C TYR A 137 9.68 -0.53 -0.76
N THR A 138 10.53 -1.02 0.13
CA THR A 138 10.80 -0.38 1.42
C THR A 138 12.26 -0.49 1.80
N GLY A 139 12.75 0.47 2.55
CA GLY A 139 14.06 0.44 3.19
C GLY A 139 14.08 -0.31 4.52
N TYR A 140 12.93 -0.76 5.03
CA TYR A 140 12.83 -1.52 6.27
C TYR A 140 13.01 -3.02 6.06
N LEU A 141 13.51 -3.71 7.08
CA LEU A 141 13.71 -5.16 7.05
C LEU A 141 12.44 -5.87 7.53
N TYR A 142 11.92 -6.79 6.72
CA TYR A 142 10.70 -7.51 7.05
C TYR A 142 10.78 -8.24 8.40
N ASP A 143 11.84 -9.00 8.61
CA ASP A 143 12.06 -9.85 9.79
C ASP A 143 12.40 -9.11 11.09
N LYS A 144 12.67 -7.82 11.01
CA LYS A 144 13.08 -7.00 12.17
C LYS A 144 12.16 -5.82 12.43
N ASP A 145 11.67 -5.22 11.35
CA ASP A 145 10.95 -3.95 11.44
C ASP A 145 9.45 -4.09 11.22
N LEU A 146 9.04 -5.05 10.37
CA LEU A 146 7.65 -5.16 9.90
C LEU A 146 6.88 -6.34 10.52
N VAL A 147 7.56 -7.25 11.21
CA VAL A 147 6.88 -8.34 11.95
C VAL A 147 6.25 -7.82 13.25
N PRO A 148 5.25 -8.53 13.83
CA PRO A 148 4.66 -8.16 15.11
C PRO A 148 5.72 -7.87 16.18
N GLY A 149 5.63 -6.69 16.82
CA GLY A 149 6.62 -6.19 17.78
C GLY A 149 7.86 -5.53 17.15
N GLY A 150 7.96 -5.48 15.82
CA GLY A 150 9.00 -4.74 15.11
C GLY A 150 8.77 -3.23 15.15
N ARG A 151 9.83 -2.46 14.83
CA ARG A 151 9.83 -0.98 14.95
C ARG A 151 8.81 -0.26 14.09
N LYS A 152 8.37 -0.88 13.00
CA LYS A 152 7.46 -0.31 12.00
C LYS A 152 6.19 -1.13 11.79
N HIS A 153 5.93 -2.07 12.70
CA HIS A 153 4.71 -2.85 12.64
C HIS A 153 3.52 -2.00 13.12
N VAL A 154 2.52 -1.85 12.26
CA VAL A 154 1.23 -1.28 12.61
C VAL A 154 0.22 -2.41 12.73
N ASP A 155 -0.36 -2.55 13.90
CA ASP A 155 -1.38 -3.57 14.13
C ASP A 155 -2.61 -3.26 13.26
N CYS A 156 -2.92 -4.17 12.34
CA CYS A 156 -4.20 -4.11 11.64
C CYS A 156 -5.30 -4.38 12.66
N PRO A 157 -6.24 -3.45 12.90
CA PRO A 157 -7.36 -3.74 13.78
C PRO A 157 -8.08 -4.96 13.22
N ARG A 158 -8.03 -6.07 13.98
CA ARG A 158 -8.82 -7.26 13.66
C ARG A 158 -10.27 -6.79 13.57
N SER A 159 -10.90 -7.08 12.44
CA SER A 159 -12.36 -6.94 12.36
C SER A 159 -12.93 -7.67 13.57
N ALA A 160 -13.57 -6.92 14.46
CA ALA A 160 -14.30 -7.52 15.58
C ALA A 160 -15.23 -8.59 15.01
N GLU A 161 -15.09 -9.80 15.50
CA GLU A 161 -15.98 -10.93 15.22
C GLU A 161 -17.42 -10.59 15.61
#